data_f609c9a9dfcbc9be5a68cf0e6a5bf8d8
#
_entry.id   f609c9a9dfcbc9be5a68cf0e6a5bf8d8
#
_cell.length_a   1.000
_cell.length_b   1.000
_cell.length_c   1.000
_cell.angle_alpha   90.00
_cell.angle_beta   90.00
_cell.angle_gamma   90.00
#
_symmetry.space_group_name_H-M   'P 1'
#
loop_
_entity.id
_entity.type
_entity.pdbx_description
1 polymer ?
#
loop_
_entity_poly.entity_id
_entity_poly.type
_entity_poly.pdbx_seq_one_letter_code
_entity_poly.pdbx_strand_id
1 'polypeptide(L)'
;MVNTAIFLGAGASKAEGAPLQGELFQDYFSSDLFKNSNELMDSELAAFFWEMFHLDVKRGNIAKMKFPTFEEVLGLTDLAIMRKEAFRHFDIEDRTVHSGRLRLIAQHLVFLVAKVLHAKLGDRATLHRKLIVALRKAK
;
A
#
# COMPACT_ATOMS: atom_id res chain seq x y z
N MET A 1 14.85 -37.76 -3.13
CA MET A 1 14.09 -36.82 -2.27
C MET A 1 13.21 -36.00 -3.18
N VAL A 2 11.93 -36.00 -2.94
CA VAL A 2 10.99 -35.12 -3.69
C VAL A 2 11.03 -33.73 -3.05
N ASN A 3 11.52 -32.73 -3.78
CA ASN A 3 11.48 -31.36 -3.34
C ASN A 3 10.10 -30.79 -3.69
N THR A 4 9.32 -30.44 -2.67
CA THR A 4 8.00 -29.84 -2.86
C THR A 4 8.11 -28.33 -2.66
N ALA A 5 7.71 -27.54 -3.67
CA ALA A 5 7.54 -26.10 -3.56
C ALA A 5 6.06 -25.77 -3.48
N ILE A 6 5.68 -24.88 -2.55
CA ILE A 6 4.30 -24.43 -2.37
C ILE A 6 4.26 -22.93 -2.67
N PHE A 7 3.43 -22.55 -3.63
CA PHE A 7 3.18 -21.15 -3.99
C PHE A 7 1.86 -20.70 -3.37
N LEU A 8 1.91 -19.66 -2.55
CA LEU A 8 0.75 -19.07 -1.90
C LEU A 8 0.49 -17.69 -2.51
N GLY A 9 -0.72 -17.48 -3.01
CA GLY A 9 -1.16 -16.18 -3.51
C GLY A 9 -1.69 -15.26 -2.39
N ALA A 10 -2.07 -14.02 -2.75
CA ALA A 10 -2.61 -13.02 -1.82
C ALA A 10 -3.86 -13.52 -1.04
N GLY A 11 -4.65 -14.43 -1.63
CA GLY A 11 -5.79 -15.06 -0.94
C GLY A 11 -5.43 -15.86 0.31
N ALA A 12 -4.22 -16.44 0.36
CA ALA A 12 -3.75 -17.16 1.54
C ALA A 12 -3.51 -16.19 2.72
N SER A 13 -3.01 -15.01 2.44
CA SER A 13 -2.82 -13.96 3.46
C SER A 13 -4.17 -13.33 3.87
N LYS A 14 -5.15 -13.27 2.98
CA LYS A 14 -6.52 -12.81 3.28
C LYS A 14 -7.17 -13.66 4.38
N ALA A 15 -6.96 -14.97 4.36
CA ALA A 15 -7.47 -15.89 5.39
C ALA A 15 -6.89 -15.59 6.79
N GLU A 16 -5.75 -14.91 6.87
CA GLU A 16 -5.14 -14.43 8.12
C GLU A 16 -5.50 -12.97 8.47
N GLY A 17 -6.34 -12.32 7.65
CA GLY A 17 -6.79 -10.96 7.86
C GLY A 17 -6.00 -9.89 7.09
N ALA A 18 -5.04 -10.28 6.24
CA ALA A 18 -4.37 -9.32 5.38
C ALA A 18 -5.34 -8.73 4.34
N PRO A 19 -5.26 -7.43 4.04
CA PRO A 19 -6.07 -6.83 3.00
C PRO A 19 -5.66 -7.32 1.61
N LEU A 20 -6.61 -7.37 0.70
CA LEU A 20 -6.32 -7.49 -0.72
C LEU A 20 -5.83 -6.14 -1.27
N GLN A 21 -5.21 -6.15 -2.44
CA GLN A 21 -4.66 -4.94 -3.08
C GLN A 21 -5.66 -3.79 -3.19
N GLY A 22 -6.93 -4.11 -3.54
CA GLY A 22 -8.00 -3.13 -3.63
C GLY A 22 -8.50 -2.60 -2.27
N GLU A 23 -8.14 -3.23 -1.17
CA GLU A 23 -8.56 -2.85 0.19
C GLU A 23 -7.48 -2.05 0.94
N LEU A 24 -6.22 -2.11 0.48
CA LEU A 24 -5.06 -1.52 1.17
C LEU A 24 -5.23 -0.04 1.50
N PHE A 25 -5.64 0.77 0.54
CA PHE A 25 -5.82 2.21 0.76
C PHE A 25 -7.01 2.51 1.64
N GLN A 26 -8.12 1.80 1.45
CA GLN A 26 -9.29 1.96 2.31
C GLN A 26 -8.95 1.62 3.76
N ASP A 27 -8.24 0.52 3.99
CA ASP A 27 -7.80 0.10 5.32
C ASP A 27 -6.83 1.12 5.94
N TYR A 28 -5.88 1.62 5.16
CA TYR A 28 -4.93 2.62 5.64
C TYR A 28 -5.60 3.93 6.04
N PHE A 29 -6.35 4.55 5.12
CA PHE A 29 -6.97 5.86 5.36
C PHE A 29 -8.11 5.82 6.39
N SER A 30 -8.72 4.65 6.64
CA SER A 30 -9.71 4.48 7.72
C SER A 30 -9.08 4.20 9.08
N SER A 31 -7.81 3.80 9.12
CA SER A 31 -7.11 3.38 10.33
C SER A 31 -6.63 4.56 11.19
N ASP A 32 -6.37 4.25 12.47
CA ASP A 32 -5.74 5.20 13.38
C ASP A 32 -4.28 5.51 13.01
N LEU A 33 -3.64 4.66 12.20
CA LEU A 33 -2.31 4.90 11.64
C LEU A 33 -2.26 6.20 10.83
N PHE A 34 -3.30 6.45 10.03
CA PHE A 34 -3.41 7.67 9.25
C PHE A 34 -4.04 8.83 10.02
N LYS A 35 -5.15 8.58 10.75
CA LYS A 35 -5.91 9.62 11.45
C LYS A 35 -5.11 10.34 12.54
N ASN A 36 -4.24 9.60 13.23
CA ASN A 36 -3.40 10.13 14.30
C ASN A 36 -1.98 10.48 13.82
N SER A 37 -1.73 10.37 12.52
CA SER A 37 -0.43 10.69 11.95
C SER A 37 -0.28 12.20 11.77
N ASN A 38 0.81 12.74 12.31
CA ASN A 38 1.28 14.10 12.01
C ASN A 38 2.47 14.07 11.04
N GLU A 39 2.72 12.94 10.40
CA GLU A 39 3.81 12.79 9.46
C GLU A 39 3.56 13.61 8.19
N LEU A 40 4.58 14.36 7.78
CA LEU A 40 4.54 15.14 6.53
C LEU A 40 4.18 14.25 5.34
N MET A 41 4.71 13.03 5.32
CA MET A 41 4.50 12.06 4.25
C MET A 41 3.03 11.64 4.09
N ASP A 42 2.29 11.49 5.19
CA ASP A 42 0.86 11.18 5.15
C ASP A 42 0.05 12.35 4.60
N SER A 43 0.49 13.58 4.87
CA SER A 43 -0.09 14.79 4.28
C SER A 43 0.19 14.89 2.78
N GLU A 44 1.40 14.57 2.35
CA GLU A 44 1.79 14.52 0.93
C GLU A 44 1.02 13.42 0.18
N LEU A 45 0.87 12.24 0.80
CA LEU A 45 0.08 11.16 0.23
C LEU A 45 -1.40 11.54 0.08
N ALA A 46 -1.97 12.21 1.08
CA ALA A 46 -3.34 12.71 1.00
C ALA A 46 -3.52 13.76 -0.12
N ALA A 47 -2.56 14.68 -0.27
CA ALA A 47 -2.55 15.64 -1.36
C ALA A 47 -2.46 14.93 -2.72
N PHE A 48 -1.58 13.92 -2.84
CA PHE A 48 -1.46 13.11 -4.04
C PHE A 48 -2.77 12.40 -4.42
N PHE A 49 -3.47 11.80 -3.46
CA PHE A 49 -4.77 11.16 -3.72
C PHE A 49 -5.85 12.17 -4.12
N TRP A 50 -5.85 13.36 -3.55
CA TRP A 50 -6.74 14.43 -3.96
C TRP A 50 -6.48 14.87 -5.41
N GLU A 51 -5.23 15.13 -5.76
CA GLU A 51 -4.87 15.65 -7.07
C GLU A 51 -5.04 14.63 -8.19
N MET A 52 -4.65 13.38 -7.95
CA MET A 52 -4.66 12.35 -8.98
C MET A 52 -5.99 11.64 -9.16
N PHE A 53 -6.72 11.45 -8.07
CA PHE A 53 -7.91 10.61 -8.05
C PHE A 53 -9.16 11.35 -7.55
N HIS A 54 -9.03 12.64 -7.18
CA HIS A 54 -10.10 13.45 -6.57
C HIS A 54 -10.71 12.81 -5.31
N LEU A 55 -9.86 12.12 -4.54
CA LEU A 55 -10.24 11.47 -3.29
C LEU A 55 -9.78 12.30 -2.09
N ASP A 56 -10.72 12.98 -1.41
CA ASP A 56 -10.43 13.72 -0.17
C ASP A 56 -10.38 12.75 1.02
N VAL A 57 -9.24 12.11 1.20
CA VAL A 57 -9.02 11.13 2.26
C VAL A 57 -8.97 11.73 3.66
N LYS A 58 -8.86 13.07 3.79
CA LYS A 58 -8.86 13.76 5.08
C LYS A 58 -10.26 14.10 5.57
N ARG A 59 -11.18 14.44 4.66
CA ARG A 59 -12.51 14.95 4.99
C ARG A 59 -13.65 14.10 4.48
N GLY A 60 -13.36 13.24 3.49
CA GLY A 60 -14.37 12.44 2.84
C GLY A 60 -14.76 11.18 3.62
N ASN A 61 -15.84 10.54 3.18
CA ASN A 61 -16.27 9.26 3.74
C ASN A 61 -15.49 8.12 3.08
N ILE A 62 -14.42 7.69 3.73
CA ILE A 62 -13.50 6.63 3.24
C ILE A 62 -14.25 5.35 2.84
N ALA A 63 -15.29 4.96 3.59
CA ALA A 63 -16.04 3.73 3.33
C ALA A 63 -16.83 3.77 2.00
N LYS A 64 -17.09 4.96 1.46
CA LYS A 64 -17.80 5.16 0.19
C LYS A 64 -16.88 5.46 -0.99
N MET A 65 -15.59 5.63 -0.74
CA MET A 65 -14.61 5.92 -1.78
C MET A 65 -14.26 4.66 -2.56
N LYS A 66 -14.12 4.82 -3.87
CA LYS A 66 -13.52 3.80 -4.73
C LYS A 66 -12.05 4.13 -4.91
N PHE A 67 -11.21 3.40 -4.20
CA PHE A 67 -9.78 3.54 -4.34
C PHE A 67 -9.25 2.77 -5.56
N PRO A 68 -8.22 3.31 -6.24
CA PRO A 68 -7.42 2.50 -7.16
C PRO A 68 -6.72 1.37 -6.38
N THR A 69 -6.27 0.34 -7.09
CA THR A 69 -5.45 -0.70 -6.48
C THR A 69 -4.05 -0.16 -6.16
N PHE A 70 -3.37 -0.82 -5.23
CA PHE A 70 -2.00 -0.46 -4.88
C PHE A 70 -1.06 -0.50 -6.11
N GLU A 71 -1.22 -1.53 -6.96
CA GLU A 71 -0.41 -1.69 -8.17
C GLU A 71 -0.66 -0.58 -9.19
N GLU A 72 -1.90 -0.14 -9.35
CA GLU A 72 -2.23 0.98 -10.25
C GLU A 72 -1.53 2.27 -9.79
N VAL A 73 -1.58 2.57 -8.49
CA VAL A 73 -0.96 3.78 -7.95
C VAL A 73 0.57 3.72 -8.03
N LEU A 74 1.15 2.58 -7.63
CA LEU A 74 2.61 2.39 -7.70
C LEU A 74 3.10 2.42 -9.16
N GLY A 75 2.42 1.70 -10.06
CA GLY A 75 2.77 1.69 -11.48
C GLY A 75 2.69 3.07 -12.12
N LEU A 76 1.69 3.87 -11.76
CA LEU A 76 1.55 5.25 -12.23
C LEU A 76 2.73 6.13 -11.75
N THR A 77 3.10 6.04 -10.47
CA THR A 77 4.22 6.81 -9.92
C THR A 77 5.55 6.37 -10.53
N ASP A 78 5.79 5.07 -10.67
CA ASP A 78 7.02 4.53 -11.28
C ASP A 78 7.15 4.95 -12.75
N LEU A 79 6.06 4.89 -13.51
CA LEU A 79 6.06 5.31 -14.91
C LEU A 79 6.39 6.81 -15.05
N ALA A 80 5.82 7.66 -14.20
CA ALA A 80 6.10 9.09 -14.20
C ALA A 80 7.58 9.38 -13.83
N ILE A 81 8.11 8.67 -12.81
CA ILE A 81 9.52 8.78 -12.43
C ILE A 81 10.45 8.35 -13.57
N MET A 82 10.16 7.23 -14.24
CA MET A 82 10.94 6.71 -15.35
C MET A 82 10.97 7.66 -16.55
N ARG A 83 9.82 8.27 -16.85
CA ARG A 83 9.67 9.22 -17.96
C ARG A 83 10.11 10.64 -17.62
N LYS A 84 10.44 10.91 -16.35
CA LYS A 84 10.73 12.26 -15.84
C LYS A 84 9.56 13.22 -16.10
N GLU A 85 8.34 12.71 -16.02
CA GLU A 85 7.10 13.46 -16.15
C GLU A 85 6.59 13.87 -14.77
N ALA A 86 6.00 15.07 -14.68
CA ALA A 86 5.31 15.54 -13.48
C ALA A 86 3.80 15.40 -13.66
N PHE A 87 3.09 15.18 -12.59
CA PHE A 87 1.64 15.27 -12.60
C PHE A 87 1.17 16.75 -12.55
N ARG A 88 -0.05 16.99 -13.00
CA ARG A 88 -0.62 18.28 -13.39
C ARG A 88 -0.43 19.46 -12.40
N HIS A 89 -0.31 19.21 -11.11
CA HIS A 89 -0.16 20.23 -10.07
C HIS A 89 1.18 20.16 -9.32
N PHE A 90 2.06 19.28 -9.75
CA PHE A 90 3.43 19.27 -9.30
C PHE A 90 4.20 20.13 -10.29
N ASP A 91 4.31 21.44 -9.98
CA ASP A 91 4.82 22.48 -10.87
C ASP A 91 6.18 22.13 -11.49
N ILE A 92 6.32 22.44 -12.77
CA ILE A 92 7.44 21.99 -13.62
C ILE A 92 8.73 22.82 -13.37
N GLU A 93 8.66 23.91 -12.62
CA GLU A 93 9.76 24.84 -12.48
C GLU A 93 11.00 24.29 -11.76
N ASP A 94 10.83 23.25 -10.95
CA ASP A 94 11.96 22.57 -10.31
C ASP A 94 11.94 21.05 -10.56
N ARG A 95 12.39 20.65 -11.76
CA ARG A 95 12.46 19.25 -12.19
C ARG A 95 13.20 18.34 -11.20
N THR A 96 14.09 18.88 -10.39
CA THR A 96 14.85 18.11 -9.41
C THR A 96 14.04 17.82 -8.16
N VAL A 97 13.26 18.78 -7.69
CA VAL A 97 12.40 18.64 -6.50
C VAL A 97 11.21 17.73 -6.77
N HIS A 98 10.61 17.80 -7.97
CA HIS A 98 9.43 16.99 -8.32
C HIS A 98 9.73 15.50 -8.44
N SER A 99 10.85 15.14 -9.05
CA SER A 99 11.27 13.73 -9.05
C SER A 99 11.55 13.23 -7.63
N GLY A 100 11.97 14.11 -6.74
CA GLY A 100 12.13 13.82 -5.32
C GLY A 100 10.80 13.53 -4.62
N ARG A 101 9.78 14.38 -4.81
CA ARG A 101 8.45 14.17 -4.19
C ARG A 101 7.77 12.88 -4.67
N LEU A 102 7.78 12.59 -5.97
CA LEU A 102 7.22 11.35 -6.50
C LEU A 102 7.95 10.12 -5.97
N ARG A 103 9.27 10.17 -5.85
CA ARG A 103 10.06 9.08 -5.24
C ARG A 103 9.71 8.89 -3.78
N LEU A 104 9.54 9.98 -3.03
CA LEU A 104 9.11 9.91 -1.64
C LEU A 104 7.70 9.31 -1.52
N ILE A 105 6.77 9.67 -2.42
CA ILE A 105 5.44 9.06 -2.47
C ILE A 105 5.55 7.56 -2.78
N ALA A 106 6.33 7.16 -3.79
CA ALA A 106 6.52 5.75 -4.12
C ALA A 106 7.11 4.95 -2.93
N GLN A 107 8.10 5.50 -2.24
CA GLN A 107 8.65 4.90 -1.03
C GLN A 107 7.60 4.82 0.08
N HIS A 108 6.82 5.88 0.28
CA HIS A 108 5.78 5.89 1.31
C HIS A 108 4.66 4.89 1.02
N LEU A 109 4.31 4.67 -0.25
CA LEU A 109 3.38 3.61 -0.65
C LEU A 109 3.87 2.22 -0.21
N VAL A 110 5.16 1.92 -0.36
CA VAL A 110 5.73 0.66 0.12
C VAL A 110 5.68 0.56 1.66
N PHE A 111 6.01 1.66 2.36
CA PHE A 111 5.89 1.71 3.82
C PHE A 111 4.43 1.56 4.29
N LEU A 112 3.48 2.13 3.57
CA LEU A 112 2.05 1.98 3.85
C LEU A 112 1.64 0.50 3.87
N VAL A 113 2.06 -0.28 2.87
CA VAL A 113 1.79 -1.72 2.84
C VAL A 113 2.34 -2.39 4.10
N ALA A 114 3.60 -2.10 4.45
CA ALA A 114 4.21 -2.67 5.65
C ALA A 114 3.47 -2.27 6.93
N LYS A 115 3.08 -0.99 7.08
CA LYS A 115 2.28 -0.50 8.23
C LYS A 115 0.94 -1.23 8.33
N VAL A 116 0.20 -1.35 7.21
CA VAL A 116 -1.11 -2.01 7.18
C VAL A 116 -1.00 -3.50 7.49
N LEU A 117 -0.05 -4.19 6.86
CA LEU A 117 0.18 -5.60 7.11
C LEU A 117 0.58 -5.86 8.56
N HIS A 118 1.49 -5.05 9.11
CA HIS A 118 1.88 -5.16 10.51
C HIS A 118 0.69 -4.97 11.47
N ALA A 119 -0.14 -3.95 11.23
CA ALA A 119 -1.32 -3.68 12.05
C ALA A 119 -2.38 -4.79 11.97
N LYS A 120 -2.55 -5.40 10.79
CA LYS A 120 -3.57 -6.44 10.57
C LYS A 120 -3.13 -7.83 10.99
N LEU A 121 -1.89 -8.18 10.70
CA LEU A 121 -1.38 -9.54 10.96
C LEU A 121 -0.78 -9.64 12.36
N GLY A 122 -0.03 -8.64 12.82
CA GLY A 122 0.68 -8.71 14.09
C GLY A 122 1.42 -10.05 14.23
N ASP A 123 1.36 -10.63 15.44
CA ASP A 123 1.92 -11.96 15.72
C ASP A 123 0.95 -13.12 15.38
N ARG A 124 -0.14 -12.84 14.66
CA ARG A 124 -1.27 -13.76 14.47
C ARG A 124 -1.17 -14.70 13.25
N ALA A 125 -0.02 -14.82 12.60
CA ALA A 125 0.17 -15.72 11.45
C ALA A 125 -0.02 -17.21 11.85
N THR A 126 -1.23 -17.58 12.28
CA THR A 126 -1.53 -18.89 12.84
C THR A 126 -1.79 -19.94 11.76
N LEU A 127 -2.39 -19.58 10.63
CA LEU A 127 -2.70 -20.53 9.55
C LEU A 127 -1.45 -20.93 8.80
N HIS A 128 -0.58 -19.99 8.46
CA HIS A 128 0.72 -20.28 7.84
C HIS A 128 1.58 -21.15 8.76
N ARG A 129 1.58 -20.88 10.06
CA ARG A 129 2.27 -21.71 11.06
C ARG A 129 1.72 -23.13 11.10
N LYS A 130 0.39 -23.29 11.12
CA LYS A 130 -0.28 -24.60 11.08
C LYS A 130 0.07 -25.36 9.80
N LEU A 131 0.09 -24.69 8.64
CA LEU A 131 0.50 -25.28 7.37
C LEU A 131 1.94 -25.80 7.44
N ILE A 132 2.88 -24.99 7.92
CA ILE A 132 4.28 -25.39 8.07
C ILE A 132 4.42 -26.62 8.97
N VAL A 133 3.69 -26.63 10.10
CA VAL A 133 3.71 -27.78 11.02
C VAL A 133 3.13 -29.03 10.36
N ALA A 134 2.02 -28.91 9.64
CA ALA A 134 1.42 -30.03 8.92
C ALA A 134 2.37 -30.62 7.86
N LEU A 135 3.04 -29.75 7.09
CA LEU A 135 4.02 -30.18 6.07
C LEU A 135 5.25 -30.86 6.68
N ARG A 136 5.70 -30.43 7.87
CA ARG A 136 6.79 -31.09 8.59
C ARG A 136 6.42 -32.47 9.10
N LYS A 137 5.15 -32.71 9.44
CA LYS A 137 4.64 -34.01 9.91
C LYS A 137 4.36 -34.98 8.77
N ALA A 138 4.20 -34.49 7.54
CA ALA A 138 3.94 -35.32 6.36
C ALA A 138 5.21 -35.88 5.71
N LYS A 139 6.37 -35.59 6.29
CA LYS A 139 7.68 -36.21 5.94
C LYS A 139 7.96 -37.42 6.82
#